data_c59772d2ccfa8a00da3369789207660a
#
_entry.id   c59772d2ccfa8a00da3369789207660a
#
_cell.length_a   1.000
_cell.length_b   1.000
_cell.length_c   1.000
_cell.angle_alpha   90.00
_cell.angle_beta   90.00
_cell.angle_gamma   90.00
#
_symmetry.space_group_name_H-M   'P 1'
#
loop_
_entity.id
_entity.type
_entity.pdbx_description
1 polymer ?
#
loop_
_entity_poly.entity_id
_entity_poly.type
_entity_poly.pdbx_seq_one_letter_code
_entity_poly.pdbx_strand_id
1 'polypeptide(L)'
;AGLETPTSGRITIGDTVVFDSELGINIPANKRKVGFLFQNYALWPNMTVYQNISFGLSNIKEEMPKISFEAKNAARLAQILKNPQDVVKTLEECRDKNGKLDETKAIIKLIDTYTISQYTAQKLFGYHLEQGKDVSAEVKALEEKVEAARKAQPFNENFELLKDGEVETAVRKLTKEEIDLSVRRVSRIVKISMFMDRYPAELSGGQQQRV
;
A
#
# COMPACT_ATOMS: atom_id res chain seq x y z
N ALA A 1 -20.09 -13.50 14.51
CA ALA A 1 -19.58 -12.14 14.34
C ALA A 1 -20.07 -11.18 15.44
N GLY A 2 -21.24 -11.43 16.06
CA GLY A 2 -21.80 -10.59 17.11
C GLY A 2 -22.78 -9.51 16.59
N LEU A 3 -23.29 -9.68 15.38
CA LEU A 3 -24.37 -8.86 14.82
C LEU A 3 -25.74 -9.25 15.39
N GLU A 4 -25.89 -10.53 15.73
CA GLU A 4 -27.06 -11.11 16.38
C GLU A 4 -26.63 -11.69 17.74
N THR A 5 -27.53 -11.64 18.71
CA THR A 5 -27.32 -12.21 20.06
C THR A 5 -28.02 -13.57 20.11
N PRO A 6 -27.30 -14.67 20.34
CA PRO A 6 -27.92 -15.99 20.53
C PRO A 6 -28.84 -16.00 21.74
N THR A 7 -29.87 -16.86 21.71
CA THR A 7 -30.81 -17.04 22.82
C THR A 7 -30.15 -17.75 24.00
N SER A 8 -29.26 -18.72 23.73
CA SER A 8 -28.55 -19.48 24.75
C SER A 8 -27.28 -20.13 24.19
N GLY A 9 -26.45 -20.67 25.07
CA GLY A 9 -25.23 -21.41 24.76
C GLY A 9 -23.95 -20.59 24.88
N ARG A 10 -22.85 -21.12 24.33
CA ARG A 10 -21.51 -20.53 24.42
C ARG A 10 -20.88 -20.48 23.03
N ILE A 11 -20.21 -19.37 22.70
CA ILE A 11 -19.38 -19.19 21.50
C ILE A 11 -17.97 -18.81 21.92
N THR A 12 -16.98 -19.54 21.40
CA THR A 12 -15.55 -19.26 21.57
C THR A 12 -14.90 -18.96 20.23
N ILE A 13 -13.88 -18.08 20.22
CA ILE A 13 -13.02 -17.81 19.09
C ILE A 13 -11.58 -18.05 19.58
N GLY A 14 -10.94 -19.13 19.10
CA GLY A 14 -9.75 -19.65 19.73
C GLY A 14 -10.03 -19.96 21.21
N ASP A 15 -9.21 -19.43 22.12
CA ASP A 15 -9.36 -19.64 23.57
C ASP A 15 -10.24 -18.56 24.25
N THR A 16 -10.78 -17.62 23.48
CA THR A 16 -11.57 -16.50 24.03
C THR A 16 -13.06 -16.80 23.96
N VAL A 17 -13.76 -16.79 25.11
CA VAL A 17 -15.23 -16.84 25.15
C VAL A 17 -15.77 -15.47 24.76
N VAL A 18 -16.52 -15.42 23.65
CA VAL A 18 -17.11 -14.17 23.12
C VAL A 18 -18.60 -14.03 23.38
N PHE A 19 -19.25 -15.13 23.72
CA PHE A 19 -20.63 -15.18 24.18
C PHE A 19 -20.83 -16.36 25.12
N ASP A 20 -21.55 -16.15 26.21
CA ASP A 20 -21.97 -17.19 27.15
C ASP A 20 -23.22 -16.73 27.88
N SER A 21 -24.34 -17.43 27.64
CA SER A 21 -25.63 -17.06 28.22
C SER A 21 -25.72 -17.32 29.73
N GLU A 22 -24.96 -18.30 30.24
CA GLU A 22 -24.97 -18.66 31.68
C GLU A 22 -24.07 -17.70 32.48
N LEU A 23 -22.93 -17.29 31.89
CA LEU A 23 -21.98 -16.38 32.52
C LEU A 23 -22.27 -14.90 32.22
N GLY A 24 -23.29 -14.59 31.41
CA GLY A 24 -23.63 -13.23 31.01
C GLY A 24 -22.56 -12.55 30.13
N ILE A 25 -21.72 -13.32 29.46
CA ILE A 25 -20.67 -12.79 28.59
C ILE A 25 -21.26 -12.50 27.20
N ASN A 26 -21.14 -11.25 26.75
CA ASN A 26 -21.46 -10.87 25.38
C ASN A 26 -20.51 -9.77 24.91
N ILE A 27 -19.39 -10.19 24.29
CA ILE A 27 -18.39 -9.27 23.74
C ILE A 27 -18.98 -8.60 22.48
N PRO A 28 -18.99 -7.26 22.37
CA PRO A 28 -19.53 -6.57 21.21
C PRO A 28 -18.69 -6.88 19.95
N ALA A 29 -19.34 -6.80 18.78
CA ALA A 29 -18.76 -7.22 17.49
C ALA A 29 -17.38 -6.59 17.19
N ASN A 30 -17.22 -5.29 17.49
CA ASN A 30 -15.98 -4.55 17.27
C ASN A 30 -14.78 -5.02 18.12
N LYS A 31 -15.05 -5.76 19.21
CA LYS A 31 -14.01 -6.31 20.11
C LYS A 31 -13.70 -7.79 19.85
N ARG A 32 -14.46 -8.46 18.97
CA ARG A 32 -14.27 -9.90 18.68
C ARG A 32 -13.13 -10.20 17.73
N LYS A 33 -12.51 -9.18 17.11
CA LYS A 33 -11.43 -9.31 16.11
C LYS A 33 -11.79 -10.22 14.93
N VAL A 34 -13.05 -10.19 14.49
CA VAL A 34 -13.58 -10.99 13.37
C VAL A 34 -13.93 -10.05 12.23
N GLY A 35 -13.38 -10.31 11.05
CA GLY A 35 -13.82 -9.69 9.81
C GLY A 35 -15.14 -10.33 9.35
N PHE A 36 -16.04 -9.53 8.77
CA PHE A 36 -17.29 -9.98 8.22
C PHE A 36 -17.48 -9.40 6.81
N LEU A 37 -17.64 -10.28 5.83
CA LEU A 37 -17.95 -9.89 4.45
C LEU A 37 -19.47 -9.98 4.26
N PHE A 38 -20.11 -8.84 4.01
CA PHE A 38 -21.54 -8.77 3.72
C PHE A 38 -21.85 -9.35 2.33
N GLN A 39 -23.06 -9.90 2.15
CA GLN A 39 -23.49 -10.48 0.89
C GLN A 39 -23.55 -9.44 -0.26
N ASN A 40 -23.79 -8.18 0.06
CA ASN A 40 -23.76 -7.05 -0.88
C ASN A 40 -22.39 -6.36 -0.95
N TYR A 41 -21.34 -7.01 -0.40
CA TYR A 41 -19.94 -6.53 -0.32
C TYR A 41 -19.75 -5.22 0.48
N ALA A 42 -20.80 -4.46 0.77
CA ALA A 42 -20.83 -3.20 1.54
C ALA A 42 -19.84 -2.13 1.02
N LEU A 43 -19.61 -2.09 -0.30
CA LEU A 43 -18.77 -1.08 -0.92
C LEU A 43 -19.49 0.27 -0.99
N TRP A 44 -18.74 1.34 -0.77
CA TRP A 44 -19.22 2.71 -0.95
C TRP A 44 -19.33 3.03 -2.45
N PRO A 45 -20.52 3.21 -3.03
CA PRO A 45 -20.71 3.34 -4.47
C PRO A 45 -20.12 4.63 -5.05
N ASN A 46 -19.96 5.66 -4.24
CA ASN A 46 -19.40 6.97 -4.58
C ASN A 46 -17.88 7.07 -4.37
N MET A 47 -17.24 5.99 -3.96
CA MET A 47 -15.79 5.89 -3.79
C MET A 47 -15.21 4.96 -4.83
N THR A 48 -14.00 5.27 -5.32
CA THR A 48 -13.24 4.35 -6.18
C THR A 48 -12.81 3.10 -5.41
N VAL A 49 -12.35 2.09 -6.11
CA VAL A 49 -11.76 0.88 -5.49
C VAL A 49 -10.65 1.25 -4.51
N TYR A 50 -9.74 2.12 -4.93
CA TYR A 50 -8.66 2.61 -4.07
C TYR A 50 -9.21 3.27 -2.80
N GLN A 51 -10.21 4.13 -2.92
CA GLN A 51 -10.81 4.83 -1.79
C GLN A 51 -11.53 3.88 -0.84
N ASN A 52 -12.24 2.87 -1.37
CA ASN A 52 -12.88 1.84 -0.56
C ASN A 52 -11.87 1.08 0.32
N ILE A 53 -10.75 0.64 -0.27
CA ILE A 53 -9.71 -0.11 0.45
C ILE A 53 -8.96 0.80 1.44
N SER A 54 -8.65 2.04 1.05
CA SER A 54 -7.85 2.96 1.86
C SER A 54 -8.62 3.62 3.01
N PHE A 55 -9.96 3.62 2.94
CA PHE A 55 -10.81 4.34 3.91
C PHE A 55 -10.53 3.95 5.37
N GLY A 56 -10.47 2.65 5.65
CA GLY A 56 -10.18 2.15 6.99
C GLY A 56 -8.78 2.54 7.47
N LEU A 57 -7.78 2.45 6.59
CA LEU A 57 -6.38 2.72 6.90
C LEU A 57 -6.13 4.18 7.30
N SER A 58 -6.88 5.13 6.73
CA SER A 58 -6.72 6.56 7.00
C SER A 58 -7.09 6.97 8.44
N ASN A 59 -7.81 6.11 9.16
CA ASN A 59 -8.28 6.37 10.52
C ASN A 59 -7.51 5.60 11.61
N ILE A 60 -6.64 4.68 11.23
CA ILE A 60 -5.81 3.93 12.17
C ILE A 60 -4.77 4.87 12.78
N LYS A 61 -4.69 4.87 14.11
CA LYS A 61 -3.62 5.50 14.90
C LYS A 61 -2.97 4.42 15.75
N GLU A 62 -1.70 4.20 15.54
CA GLU A 62 -0.92 3.22 16.28
C GLU A 62 0.46 3.78 16.60
N GLU A 63 1.12 3.21 17.58
CA GLU A 63 2.52 3.49 17.83
C GLU A 63 3.35 2.82 16.72
N MET A 64 4.03 3.64 15.93
CA MET A 64 4.78 3.20 14.76
C MET A 64 6.13 3.90 14.69
N PRO A 65 7.15 3.26 14.11
CA PRO A 65 8.41 3.91 13.79
C PRO A 65 8.22 5.17 12.95
N LYS A 66 9.01 6.19 13.22
CA LYS A 66 9.17 7.31 12.31
C LYS A 66 10.10 6.89 11.17
N ILE A 67 9.71 7.17 9.93
CA ILE A 67 10.45 6.75 8.74
C ILE A 67 10.92 7.98 7.96
N SER A 68 12.16 7.96 7.51
CA SER A 68 12.67 8.92 6.53
C SER A 68 12.22 8.52 5.13
N PHE A 69 10.98 8.91 4.75
CA PHE A 69 10.42 8.59 3.43
C PHE A 69 11.24 9.20 2.29
N GLU A 70 11.79 10.38 2.48
CA GLU A 70 12.63 11.03 1.47
C GLU A 70 13.87 10.18 1.16
N ALA A 71 14.60 9.73 2.19
CA ALA A 71 15.75 8.87 2.02
C ALA A 71 15.37 7.51 1.43
N LYS A 72 14.28 6.91 1.93
CA LYS A 72 13.77 5.62 1.46
C LYS A 72 13.43 5.65 -0.03
N ASN A 73 12.72 6.68 -0.48
CA ASN A 73 12.32 6.82 -1.87
C ASN A 73 13.50 7.15 -2.77
N ALA A 74 14.44 8.00 -2.31
CA ALA A 74 15.66 8.29 -3.04
C ALA A 74 16.51 7.01 -3.22
N ALA A 75 16.71 6.25 -2.15
CA ALA A 75 17.48 5.00 -2.20
C ALA A 75 16.81 3.98 -3.13
N ARG A 76 15.48 3.86 -3.06
CA ARG A 76 14.74 2.93 -3.92
C ARG A 76 14.83 3.31 -5.39
N LEU A 77 14.66 4.59 -5.72
CA LEU A 77 14.83 5.10 -7.08
C LEU A 77 16.27 4.89 -7.59
N ALA A 78 17.28 5.23 -6.79
CA ALA A 78 18.68 5.01 -7.15
C ALA A 78 18.94 3.53 -7.45
N GLN A 79 18.44 2.61 -6.62
CA GLN A 79 18.58 1.18 -6.83
C GLN A 79 17.96 0.72 -8.15
N ILE A 80 16.76 1.20 -8.49
CA ILE A 80 16.07 0.84 -9.74
C ILE A 80 16.82 1.42 -10.94
N LEU A 81 17.26 2.67 -10.87
CA LEU A 81 17.95 3.36 -11.95
C LEU A 81 19.36 2.81 -12.24
N LYS A 82 19.96 2.04 -11.33
CA LYS A 82 21.23 1.31 -11.60
C LYS A 82 21.08 0.23 -12.68
N ASN A 83 19.85 -0.26 -12.91
CA ASN A 83 19.53 -1.22 -13.96
C ASN A 83 18.45 -0.66 -14.89
N PRO A 84 18.73 0.40 -15.67
CA PRO A 84 17.72 1.07 -16.49
C PRO A 84 17.10 0.17 -17.56
N GLN A 85 17.83 -0.84 -18.04
CA GLN A 85 17.36 -1.79 -19.04
C GLN A 85 16.15 -2.61 -18.56
N ASP A 86 16.09 -2.96 -17.28
CA ASP A 86 14.93 -3.67 -16.71
C ASP A 86 13.69 -2.79 -16.70
N VAL A 87 13.86 -1.49 -16.46
CA VAL A 87 12.76 -0.52 -16.52
C VAL A 87 12.28 -0.37 -17.96
N VAL A 88 13.20 -0.21 -18.91
CA VAL A 88 12.87 -0.11 -20.36
C VAL A 88 12.09 -1.34 -20.80
N LYS A 89 12.55 -2.54 -20.46
CA LYS A 89 11.86 -3.79 -20.77
C LYS A 89 10.42 -3.80 -20.19
N THR A 90 10.26 -3.34 -18.96
CA THR A 90 8.94 -3.25 -18.32
C THR A 90 8.03 -2.26 -19.04
N LEU A 91 8.55 -1.13 -19.51
CA LEU A 91 7.82 -0.12 -20.27
C LEU A 91 7.44 -0.62 -21.67
N GLU A 92 8.31 -1.36 -22.36
CA GLU A 92 8.02 -1.93 -23.68
C GLU A 92 6.79 -2.85 -23.67
N GLU A 93 6.54 -3.59 -22.57
CA GLU A 93 5.33 -4.40 -22.39
C GLU A 93 4.04 -3.58 -22.29
N CYS A 94 4.16 -2.27 -22.11
CA CYS A 94 3.03 -1.35 -21.94
C CYS A 94 2.71 -0.57 -23.24
N ARG A 95 3.37 -0.86 -24.37
CA ARG A 95 3.04 -0.27 -25.65
C ARG A 95 1.75 -0.84 -26.23
N ASP A 96 0.98 0.00 -26.88
CA ASP A 96 -0.20 -0.40 -27.64
C ASP A 96 0.19 -1.03 -29.00
N LYS A 97 -0.83 -1.44 -29.76
CA LYS A 97 -0.64 -2.04 -31.09
C LYS A 97 0.01 -1.08 -32.12
N ASN A 98 -0.03 0.22 -31.85
CA ASN A 98 0.56 1.27 -32.69
C ASN A 98 1.96 1.67 -32.19
N GLY A 99 2.50 0.98 -31.20
CA GLY A 99 3.81 1.26 -30.60
C GLY A 99 3.80 2.45 -29.63
N LYS A 100 2.64 3.06 -29.34
CA LYS A 100 2.54 4.16 -28.39
C LYS A 100 2.54 3.64 -26.95
N LEU A 101 3.35 4.24 -26.09
CA LEU A 101 3.40 3.90 -24.67
C LEU A 101 2.13 4.40 -23.96
N ASP A 102 1.41 3.47 -23.30
CA ASP A 102 0.26 3.78 -22.44
C ASP A 102 0.78 4.15 -21.04
N GLU A 103 0.73 5.44 -20.74
CA GLU A 103 1.24 6.00 -19.48
C GLU A 103 0.57 5.36 -18.25
N THR A 104 -0.76 5.25 -18.27
CA THR A 104 -1.51 4.67 -17.13
C THR A 104 -1.09 3.23 -16.87
N LYS A 105 -1.03 2.43 -17.93
CA LYS A 105 -0.60 1.04 -17.86
C LYS A 105 0.86 0.92 -17.42
N ALA A 106 1.72 1.80 -17.93
CA ALA A 106 3.14 1.84 -17.57
C ALA A 106 3.34 2.14 -16.09
N ILE A 107 2.67 3.17 -15.56
CA ILE A 107 2.75 3.53 -14.13
C ILE A 107 2.28 2.37 -13.25
N ILE A 108 1.13 1.74 -13.57
CA ILE A 108 0.62 0.59 -12.81
C ILE A 108 1.63 -0.57 -12.86
N LYS A 109 2.18 -0.85 -14.05
CA LYS A 109 3.18 -1.92 -14.20
C LYS A 109 4.45 -1.66 -13.40
N LEU A 110 4.94 -0.42 -13.37
CA LEU A 110 6.09 -0.02 -12.55
C LEU A 110 5.80 -0.18 -11.05
N ILE A 111 4.61 0.22 -10.59
CA ILE A 111 4.16 0.01 -9.20
C ILE A 111 4.21 -1.48 -8.84
N ASP A 112 3.65 -2.32 -9.70
CA ASP A 112 3.56 -3.76 -9.44
C ASP A 112 4.91 -4.46 -9.52
N THR A 113 5.76 -4.10 -10.47
CA THR A 113 7.08 -4.71 -10.67
C THR A 113 8.04 -4.35 -9.55
N TYR A 114 8.10 -3.07 -9.19
CA TYR A 114 9.10 -2.57 -8.23
C TYR A 114 8.55 -2.40 -6.81
N THR A 115 7.25 -2.62 -6.58
CA THR A 115 6.60 -2.44 -5.26
C THR A 115 6.89 -1.05 -4.69
N ILE A 116 6.59 -0.03 -5.47
CA ILE A 116 6.78 1.38 -5.15
C ILE A 116 5.44 2.12 -5.10
N SER A 117 5.41 3.29 -4.44
CA SER A 117 4.23 4.14 -4.40
C SER A 117 3.92 4.74 -5.78
N GLN A 118 2.68 5.17 -5.98
CA GLN A 118 2.29 5.85 -7.21
C GLN A 118 3.17 7.08 -7.50
N TYR A 119 3.47 7.87 -6.47
CA TYR A 119 4.35 9.03 -6.59
C TYR A 119 5.75 8.64 -7.10
N THR A 120 6.33 7.58 -6.53
CA THR A 120 7.65 7.10 -6.93
C THR A 120 7.63 6.53 -8.36
N ALA A 121 6.55 5.85 -8.76
CA ALA A 121 6.39 5.31 -10.11
C ALA A 121 6.24 6.42 -11.16
N GLN A 122 5.46 7.47 -10.86
CA GLN A 122 5.35 8.65 -11.73
C GLN A 122 6.71 9.34 -11.92
N LYS A 123 7.49 9.46 -10.84
CA LYS A 123 8.84 10.01 -10.89
C LYS A 123 9.79 9.14 -11.72
N LEU A 124 9.71 7.81 -11.56
CA LEU A 124 10.49 6.86 -12.35
C LEU A 124 10.13 6.94 -13.84
N PHE A 125 8.84 7.01 -14.17
CA PHE A 125 8.34 7.19 -15.53
C PHE A 125 8.86 8.51 -16.16
N GLY A 126 8.89 9.60 -15.39
CA GLY A 126 9.37 10.90 -15.82
C GLY A 126 10.86 10.98 -16.16
N TYR A 127 11.66 9.95 -15.90
CA TYR A 127 13.05 9.87 -16.37
C TYR A 127 13.17 9.53 -17.86
N HIS A 128 12.09 9.07 -18.52
CA HIS A 128 12.06 8.76 -19.95
C HIS A 128 13.16 7.79 -20.39
N LEU A 129 13.37 6.72 -19.63
CA LEU A 129 14.44 5.74 -19.87
C LEU A 129 14.30 5.04 -21.23
N GLU A 130 13.07 4.93 -21.73
CA GLU A 130 12.75 4.36 -23.05
C GLU A 130 13.34 5.17 -24.22
N GLN A 131 13.76 6.40 -23.96
CA GLN A 131 14.42 7.28 -24.94
C GLN A 131 15.96 7.15 -24.90
N GLY A 132 16.49 6.23 -24.09
CA GLY A 132 17.93 6.00 -23.98
C GLY A 132 18.68 7.06 -23.18
N LYS A 133 17.97 7.80 -22.31
CA LYS A 133 18.56 8.86 -21.48
C LYS A 133 19.55 8.25 -20.49
N ASP A 134 20.76 8.83 -20.40
CA ASP A 134 21.70 8.53 -19.33
C ASP A 134 21.21 9.14 -18.01
N VAL A 135 21.13 8.31 -16.98
CA VAL A 135 20.64 8.68 -15.63
C VAL A 135 21.71 8.57 -14.55
N SER A 136 22.97 8.47 -14.96
CA SER A 136 24.11 8.33 -14.02
C SER A 136 24.21 9.50 -13.06
N ALA A 137 23.96 10.72 -13.54
CA ALA A 137 23.97 11.92 -12.72
C ALA A 137 22.79 11.93 -11.72
N GLU A 138 21.61 11.48 -12.16
CA GLU A 138 20.41 11.35 -11.33
C GLU A 138 20.60 10.30 -10.23
N VAL A 139 21.23 9.17 -10.52
CA VAL A 139 21.57 8.14 -9.53
C VAL A 139 22.48 8.75 -8.46
N LYS A 140 23.54 9.42 -8.87
CA LYS A 140 24.48 10.08 -7.94
C LYS A 140 23.78 11.12 -7.06
N ALA A 141 22.94 11.96 -7.64
CA ALA A 141 22.17 12.97 -6.89
C ALA A 141 21.21 12.34 -5.88
N LEU A 142 20.60 11.18 -6.21
CA LEU A 142 19.74 10.43 -5.29
C LEU A 142 20.56 9.81 -4.14
N GLU A 143 21.72 9.26 -4.41
CA GLU A 143 22.64 8.74 -3.38
C GLU A 143 23.12 9.84 -2.44
N GLU A 144 23.50 11.00 -2.99
CA GLU A 144 23.88 12.18 -2.19
C GLU A 144 22.74 12.64 -1.28
N LYS A 145 21.49 12.59 -1.74
CA LYS A 145 20.30 12.88 -0.90
C LYS A 145 20.14 11.89 0.25
N VAL A 146 20.37 10.62 0.03
CA VAL A 146 20.31 9.60 1.10
C VAL A 146 21.37 9.89 2.16
N GLU A 147 22.60 10.19 1.73
CA GLU A 147 23.69 10.52 2.65
C GLU A 147 23.45 11.84 3.40
N ALA A 148 22.91 12.86 2.73
CA ALA A 148 22.53 14.12 3.39
C ALA A 148 21.43 13.90 4.45
N ALA A 149 20.42 13.11 4.14
CA ALA A 149 19.36 12.75 5.07
C ALA A 149 19.90 11.97 6.28
N ARG A 150 20.84 11.03 6.06
CA ARG A 150 21.50 10.26 7.13
C ARG A 150 22.34 11.12 8.06
N LYS A 151 22.99 12.16 7.50
CA LYS A 151 23.76 13.13 8.30
C LYS A 151 22.85 14.05 9.12
N ALA A 152 21.71 14.42 8.57
CA ALA A 152 20.73 15.27 9.26
C ALA A 152 20.06 14.53 10.43
N GLN A 153 19.66 13.28 10.21
CA GLN A 153 19.12 12.42 11.25
C GLN A 153 19.44 10.95 10.92
N PRO A 154 20.13 10.21 11.81
CA PRO A 154 20.46 8.80 11.60
C PRO A 154 19.21 7.95 11.43
N PHE A 155 19.31 6.90 10.60
CA PHE A 155 18.28 5.88 10.40
C PHE A 155 18.91 4.52 10.14
N ASN A 156 18.17 3.46 10.45
CA ASN A 156 18.59 2.08 10.22
C ASN A 156 18.39 1.63 8.75
N GLU A 157 18.60 0.36 8.46
CA GLU A 157 18.45 -0.24 7.12
C GLU A 157 17.01 -0.16 6.58
N ASN A 158 16.02 -0.08 7.45
CA ASN A 158 14.61 0.09 7.11
C ASN A 158 14.20 1.56 6.94
N PHE A 159 15.16 2.49 7.03
CA PHE A 159 14.93 3.95 7.04
C PHE A 159 14.12 4.44 8.25
N GLU A 160 14.07 3.67 9.34
CA GLU A 160 13.47 4.06 10.59
C GLU A 160 14.43 5.01 11.33
N LEU A 161 13.92 6.18 11.73
CA LEU A 161 14.71 7.21 12.36
C LEU A 161 15.21 6.75 13.73
N LEU A 162 16.47 7.06 14.02
CA LEU A 162 17.12 6.72 15.28
C LEU A 162 17.25 7.96 16.15
N LYS A 163 16.96 7.79 17.44
CA LYS A 163 17.24 8.75 18.50
C LYS A 163 17.98 8.02 19.62
N ASP A 164 19.15 8.52 20.01
CA ASP A 164 20.00 7.92 21.05
C ASP A 164 20.32 6.42 20.79
N GLY A 165 20.35 6.01 19.52
CA GLY A 165 20.64 4.64 19.09
C GLY A 165 19.43 3.71 19.03
N GLU A 166 18.26 4.15 19.48
CA GLU A 166 17.00 3.38 19.43
C GLU A 166 16.06 3.89 18.34
N VAL A 167 15.15 3.03 17.86
CA VAL A 167 14.13 3.42 16.86
C VAL A 167 13.16 4.41 17.48
N GLU A 168 13.05 5.60 16.89
CA GLU A 168 12.10 6.60 17.33
C GLU A 168 10.67 6.22 16.91
N THR A 169 9.78 5.99 17.88
CA THR A 169 8.35 5.70 17.64
C THR A 169 7.48 6.91 17.97
N ALA A 170 6.29 6.95 17.38
CA ALA A 170 5.27 7.92 17.71
C ALA A 170 3.88 7.34 17.44
N VAL A 171 2.90 7.75 18.25
CA VAL A 171 1.49 7.47 17.97
C VAL A 171 1.05 8.40 16.83
N ARG A 172 0.90 7.84 15.64
CA ARG A 172 0.57 8.59 14.43
C ARG A 172 -0.40 7.84 13.52
N LYS A 173 -0.97 8.55 12.59
CA LYS A 173 -1.67 7.94 11.45
C LYS A 173 -0.65 7.45 10.41
N LEU A 174 -1.09 6.51 9.59
CA LEU A 174 -0.37 6.16 8.37
C LEU A 174 -0.26 7.39 7.45
N THR A 175 0.89 7.57 6.86
CA THR A 175 1.09 8.58 5.81
C THR A 175 0.39 8.16 4.52
N LYS A 176 0.15 9.10 3.61
CA LYS A 176 -0.43 8.80 2.29
C LYS A 176 0.38 7.74 1.54
N GLU A 177 1.70 7.77 1.67
CA GLU A 177 2.59 6.81 1.02
C GLU A 177 2.48 5.41 1.64
N GLU A 178 2.43 5.29 2.96
CA GLU A 178 2.23 4.01 3.64
C GLU A 178 0.88 3.39 3.27
N ILE A 179 -0.18 4.21 3.19
CA ILE A 179 -1.51 3.78 2.73
C ILE A 179 -1.41 3.28 1.29
N ASP A 180 -0.80 4.07 0.37
CA ASP A 180 -0.68 3.69 -1.03
C ASP A 180 0.08 2.37 -1.20
N LEU A 181 1.22 2.21 -0.55
CA LEU A 181 1.99 0.97 -0.58
C LEU A 181 1.19 -0.22 -0.05
N SER A 182 0.42 -0.04 1.04
CA SER A 182 -0.41 -1.09 1.62
C SER A 182 -1.55 -1.49 0.68
N VAL A 183 -2.28 -0.51 0.13
CA VAL A 183 -3.36 -0.74 -0.84
C VAL A 183 -2.83 -1.47 -2.08
N ARG A 184 -1.71 -0.99 -2.66
CA ARG A 184 -1.11 -1.60 -3.86
C ARG A 184 -0.62 -3.03 -3.61
N ARG A 185 0.00 -3.27 -2.46
CA ARG A 185 0.43 -4.62 -2.06
C ARG A 185 -0.76 -5.59 -2.01
N VAL A 186 -1.85 -5.22 -1.33
CA VAL A 186 -3.02 -6.08 -1.20
C VAL A 186 -3.72 -6.25 -2.54
N SER A 187 -3.95 -5.17 -3.30
CA SER A 187 -4.62 -5.21 -4.59
C SER A 187 -3.92 -6.13 -5.60
N ARG A 188 -2.58 -6.21 -5.54
CA ARG A 188 -1.80 -7.15 -6.36
C ARG A 188 -2.06 -8.60 -5.96
N ILE A 189 -2.09 -8.90 -4.65
CA ILE A 189 -2.35 -10.25 -4.14
C ILE A 189 -3.73 -10.75 -4.61
N VAL A 190 -4.74 -9.88 -4.53
CA VAL A 190 -6.12 -10.22 -4.93
C VAL A 190 -6.41 -9.94 -6.42
N LYS A 191 -5.39 -9.51 -7.19
CA LYS A 191 -5.44 -9.29 -8.65
C LYS A 191 -6.49 -8.26 -9.10
N ILE A 192 -6.53 -7.10 -8.41
CA ILE A 192 -7.42 -5.97 -8.76
C ILE A 192 -6.65 -4.67 -9.00
N SER A 193 -5.32 -4.70 -9.08
CA SER A 193 -4.47 -3.49 -9.27
C SER A 193 -4.89 -2.60 -10.43
N MET A 194 -5.42 -3.18 -11.51
CA MET A 194 -5.86 -2.45 -12.71
C MET A 194 -7.18 -1.68 -12.53
N PHE A 195 -7.86 -1.86 -11.41
CA PHE A 195 -9.21 -1.31 -11.20
C PHE A 195 -9.25 -0.22 -10.13
N MET A 196 -8.09 0.24 -9.64
CA MET A 196 -8.00 1.16 -8.49
C MET A 196 -8.80 2.46 -8.68
N ASP A 197 -8.85 2.98 -9.90
CA ASP A 197 -9.55 4.23 -10.22
C ASP A 197 -11.01 4.03 -10.64
N ARG A 198 -11.49 2.78 -10.71
CA ARG A 198 -12.88 2.46 -11.05
C ARG A 198 -13.80 2.56 -9.85
N TYR A 199 -15.07 2.79 -10.13
CA TYR A 199 -16.15 2.71 -9.13
C TYR A 199 -16.70 1.29 -9.03
N PRO A 200 -17.32 0.91 -7.89
CA PRO A 200 -17.89 -0.43 -7.72
C PRO A 200 -18.84 -0.86 -8.83
N ALA A 201 -19.66 0.06 -9.35
CA ALA A 201 -20.60 -0.22 -10.44
C ALA A 201 -19.92 -0.65 -11.77
N GLU A 202 -18.64 -0.34 -11.94
CA GLU A 202 -17.86 -0.70 -13.13
C GLU A 202 -17.15 -2.06 -12.99
N LEU A 203 -17.37 -2.76 -11.87
CA LEU A 203 -16.74 -4.02 -11.55
C LEU A 203 -17.74 -5.19 -11.67
N SER A 204 -17.25 -6.36 -12.10
CA SER A 204 -18.00 -7.59 -11.96
C SER A 204 -18.18 -7.99 -10.50
N GLY A 205 -19.20 -8.82 -10.18
CA GLY A 205 -19.44 -9.27 -8.81
C GLY A 205 -18.21 -9.92 -8.17
N GLY A 206 -17.48 -10.77 -8.91
CA GLY A 206 -16.24 -11.37 -8.43
C GLY A 206 -15.08 -10.37 -8.21
N GLN A 207 -15.07 -9.22 -8.91
CA GLN A 207 -14.13 -8.14 -8.66
C GLN A 207 -14.54 -7.32 -7.43
N GLN A 208 -15.84 -7.04 -7.26
CA GLN A 208 -16.36 -6.36 -6.07
C GLN A 208 -16.07 -7.14 -4.78
N GLN A 209 -16.17 -8.48 -4.84
CA GLN A 209 -15.85 -9.36 -3.72
C GLN A 209 -14.39 -9.26 -3.26
N ARG A 210 -13.49 -8.84 -4.15
CA ARG A 210 -12.06 -8.72 -3.86
C ARG A 210 -11.65 -7.35 -3.32
N VAL A 211 -12.54 -6.37 -3.40
CA VAL A 211 -12.37 -5.02 -2.84
C VAL A 211 -12.71 -5.03 -1.36
#